data_8c2797039f0a371c15e3c0d21bb028eb
#
_entry.id   8c2797039f0a371c15e3c0d21bb028eb
#
_cell.length_a   1.000
_cell.length_b   1.000
_cell.length_c   1.000
_cell.angle_alpha   90.00
_cell.angle_beta   90.00
_cell.angle_gamma   90.00
#
_symmetry.space_group_name_H-M   'P 1'
#
loop_
_entity.id
_entity.type
_entity.pdbx_description
1 polymer ?
#
loop_
_entity_poly.entity_id
_entity_poly.type
_entity_poly.pdbx_seq_one_letter_code
_entity_poly.pdbx_strand_id
1 'polypeptide(L)'
;MQNAKRKMQNCQGFSLLELMIAMFILIILLSVALPTYQYTVQHARETVLKENIRQIENAIDQYAADKGKLPQSIDELVEAKYLREKPVDPITEKTEWDQVMGDDAFSSEGGQGLVDVKSLAEGEDSDGKPYKDY
;
A
#
# COMPACT_ATOMS: atom_id res chain seq x y z
N MET A 1 1.36 71.84 -26.26
CA MET A 1 0.59 71.33 -25.11
C MET A 1 0.11 69.93 -25.46
N GLN A 2 0.78 68.92 -24.92
CA GLN A 2 0.45 67.53 -25.16
C GLN A 2 -0.50 67.05 -24.05
N ASN A 3 -1.72 66.75 -24.42
CA ASN A 3 -2.70 66.08 -23.58
C ASN A 3 -2.29 64.63 -23.39
N ALA A 4 -1.65 64.31 -22.30
CA ALA A 4 -1.44 62.93 -21.86
C ALA A 4 -2.78 62.37 -21.42
N LYS A 5 -3.50 61.72 -22.34
CA LYS A 5 -4.65 60.83 -22.00
C LYS A 5 -4.08 59.67 -21.19
N ARG A 6 -4.15 59.77 -19.88
CA ARG A 6 -3.97 58.62 -18.98
C ARG A 6 -5.03 57.56 -19.35
N LYS A 7 -4.59 56.52 -20.00
CA LYS A 7 -5.39 55.33 -20.19
C LYS A 7 -5.67 54.77 -18.79
N MET A 8 -6.86 55.01 -18.27
CA MET A 8 -7.34 54.30 -17.08
C MET A 8 -7.39 52.83 -17.46
N GLN A 9 -6.45 52.06 -16.95
CA GLN A 9 -6.52 50.59 -16.98
C GLN A 9 -7.76 50.23 -16.13
N ASN A 10 -8.76 49.68 -16.76
CA ASN A 10 -9.88 49.08 -16.07
C ASN A 10 -9.32 47.91 -15.23
N CYS A 11 -9.13 48.14 -13.96
CA CYS A 11 -8.95 47.07 -12.98
C CYS A 11 -10.34 46.43 -12.83
N GLN A 12 -10.59 45.41 -13.64
CA GLN A 12 -11.77 44.57 -13.46
C GLN A 12 -11.47 43.66 -12.26
N GLY A 13 -12.04 44.01 -11.12
CA GLY A 13 -12.08 43.16 -9.95
C GLY A 13 -13.17 42.09 -10.09
N PHE A 14 -13.01 40.94 -9.43
CA PHE A 14 -14.04 39.90 -9.36
C PHE A 14 -15.29 40.43 -8.63
N SER A 15 -16.47 40.07 -9.14
CA SER A 15 -17.72 40.26 -8.41
C SER A 15 -17.82 39.28 -7.24
N LEU A 16 -18.43 39.68 -6.12
CA LEU A 16 -18.74 38.79 -5.00
C LEU A 16 -19.55 37.57 -5.45
N LEU A 17 -20.48 37.78 -6.38
CA LEU A 17 -21.29 36.69 -6.95
C LEU A 17 -20.42 35.69 -7.72
N GLU A 18 -19.46 36.16 -8.50
CA GLU A 18 -18.54 35.34 -9.26
C GLU A 18 -17.66 34.50 -8.33
N LEU A 19 -17.17 35.12 -7.25
CA LEU A 19 -16.42 34.40 -6.22
C LEU A 19 -17.28 33.31 -5.55
N MET A 20 -18.53 33.62 -5.20
CA MET A 20 -19.46 32.64 -4.62
C MET A 20 -19.67 31.43 -5.56
N ILE A 21 -19.93 31.70 -6.84
CA ILE A 21 -20.12 30.63 -7.83
C ILE A 21 -18.85 29.80 -7.98
N ALA A 22 -17.67 30.43 -8.06
CA ALA A 22 -16.41 29.75 -8.17
C ALA A 22 -16.14 28.82 -6.95
N MET A 23 -16.39 29.31 -5.73
CA MET A 23 -16.27 28.51 -4.51
C MET A 23 -17.27 27.37 -4.47
N PHE A 24 -18.49 27.58 -4.94
CA PHE A 24 -19.51 26.53 -4.99
C PHE A 24 -19.14 25.41 -5.95
N ILE A 25 -18.64 25.75 -7.14
CA ILE A 25 -18.11 24.76 -8.10
C ILE A 25 -16.93 24.00 -7.50
N LEU A 26 -16.01 24.69 -6.82
CA LEU A 26 -14.84 24.05 -6.17
C LEU A 26 -15.27 23.03 -5.12
N ILE A 27 -16.27 23.36 -4.28
CA ILE A 27 -16.79 22.44 -3.26
C ILE A 27 -17.40 21.19 -3.91
N ILE A 28 -18.17 21.35 -4.99
CA ILE A 28 -18.75 20.21 -5.72
C ILE A 28 -17.63 19.31 -6.28
N LEU A 29 -16.60 19.88 -6.90
CA LEU A 29 -15.47 19.11 -7.43
C LEU A 29 -14.71 18.37 -6.33
N LEU A 30 -14.45 19.02 -5.21
CA LEU A 30 -13.77 18.42 -4.06
C LEU A 30 -14.59 17.29 -3.44
N SER A 31 -15.92 17.41 -3.40
CA SER A 31 -16.78 16.39 -2.82
C SER A 31 -16.71 15.04 -3.56
N VAL A 32 -16.39 15.06 -4.84
CA VAL A 32 -16.19 13.86 -5.66
C VAL A 32 -14.71 13.40 -5.63
N ALA A 33 -13.78 14.35 -5.67
CA ALA A 33 -12.35 14.05 -5.76
C ALA A 33 -11.79 13.39 -4.50
N LEU A 34 -12.21 13.83 -3.30
CA LEU A 34 -11.68 13.31 -2.04
C LEU A 34 -11.96 11.81 -1.81
N PRO A 35 -13.20 11.31 -1.94
CA PRO A 35 -13.46 9.89 -1.75
C PRO A 35 -12.77 9.01 -2.79
N THR A 36 -12.69 9.47 -4.04
CA THR A 36 -11.96 8.75 -5.10
C THR A 36 -10.48 8.64 -4.80
N TYR A 37 -9.87 9.69 -4.27
CA TYR A 37 -8.47 9.68 -3.86
C TYR A 37 -8.21 8.68 -2.74
N GLN A 38 -9.03 8.66 -1.71
CA GLN A 38 -8.89 7.73 -0.58
C GLN A 38 -9.01 6.27 -1.04
N TYR A 39 -9.96 5.97 -1.90
CA TYR A 39 -10.12 4.63 -2.48
C TYR A 39 -8.87 4.21 -3.27
N THR A 40 -8.34 5.09 -4.11
CA THR A 40 -7.16 4.82 -4.92
C THR A 40 -5.92 4.55 -4.06
N VAL A 41 -5.71 5.33 -3.00
CA VAL A 41 -4.60 5.13 -2.06
C VAL A 41 -4.74 3.80 -1.32
N GLN A 42 -5.95 3.46 -0.89
CA GLN A 42 -6.21 2.19 -0.21
C GLN A 42 -5.92 1.01 -1.14
N HIS A 43 -6.44 1.02 -2.35
CA HIS A 43 -6.18 -0.02 -3.35
C HIS A 43 -4.69 -0.17 -3.71
N ALA A 44 -3.95 0.95 -3.75
CA ALA A 44 -2.51 0.91 -3.95
C ALA A 44 -1.78 0.21 -2.79
N ARG A 45 -2.17 0.47 -1.54
CA ARG A 45 -1.62 -0.21 -0.35
C ARG A 45 -1.91 -1.72 -0.38
N GLU A 46 -3.11 -2.11 -0.76
CA GLU A 46 -3.51 -3.51 -0.91
C GLU A 46 -2.69 -4.24 -1.98
N THR A 47 -2.39 -3.56 -3.07
CA THR A 47 -1.52 -4.11 -4.13
C THR A 47 -0.10 -4.33 -3.61
N VAL A 48 0.45 -3.39 -2.84
CA VAL A 48 1.77 -3.54 -2.22
C VAL A 48 1.77 -4.67 -1.18
N LEU A 49 0.70 -4.82 -0.40
CA LEU A 49 0.54 -5.93 0.55
C LEU A 49 0.64 -7.29 -0.16
N LYS A 50 -0.12 -7.48 -1.23
CA LYS A 50 -0.10 -8.70 -2.05
C LYS A 50 1.30 -9.00 -2.61
N GLU A 51 1.98 -7.98 -3.10
CA GLU A 51 3.33 -8.12 -3.63
C GLU A 51 4.35 -8.49 -2.54
N ASN A 52 4.24 -7.89 -1.35
CA ASN A 52 5.12 -8.21 -0.22
C ASN A 52 4.94 -9.65 0.25
N ILE A 53 3.70 -10.14 0.35
CA ILE A 53 3.41 -11.54 0.69
C ILE A 53 4.03 -12.47 -0.36
N ARG A 54 3.82 -12.19 -1.64
CA ARG A 54 4.38 -12.98 -2.73
C ARG A 54 5.91 -13.00 -2.73
N GLN A 55 6.56 -11.90 -2.35
CA GLN A 55 8.01 -11.87 -2.21
C GLN A 55 8.49 -12.78 -1.08
N ILE A 56 7.78 -12.82 0.04
CA ILE A 56 8.11 -13.71 1.16
C ILE A 56 7.90 -15.17 0.75
N GLU A 57 6.76 -15.50 0.12
CA GLU A 57 6.47 -16.85 -0.40
C GLU A 57 7.56 -17.33 -1.36
N ASN A 58 7.94 -16.50 -2.33
CA ASN A 58 9.01 -16.83 -3.26
C ASN A 58 10.35 -17.06 -2.54
N ALA A 59 10.65 -16.29 -1.51
CA ALA A 59 11.86 -16.48 -0.71
C ALA A 59 11.83 -17.79 0.09
N ILE A 60 10.66 -18.18 0.62
CA ILE A 60 10.46 -19.48 1.28
C ILE A 60 10.72 -20.62 0.29
N ASP A 61 10.14 -20.55 -0.92
CA ASP A 61 10.31 -21.58 -1.95
C ASP A 61 11.78 -21.71 -2.39
N GLN A 62 12.47 -20.59 -2.60
CA GLN A 62 13.89 -20.57 -2.96
C GLN A 62 14.76 -21.15 -1.84
N TYR A 63 14.49 -20.77 -0.59
CA TYR A 63 15.19 -21.32 0.56
C TYR A 63 14.99 -22.83 0.66
N ALA A 64 13.75 -23.31 0.52
CA ALA A 64 13.41 -24.72 0.56
C ALA A 64 14.10 -25.51 -0.56
N ALA A 65 14.13 -24.96 -1.78
CA ALA A 65 14.80 -25.57 -2.92
C ALA A 65 16.33 -25.69 -2.72
N ASP A 66 16.97 -24.67 -2.13
CA ASP A 66 18.42 -24.63 -1.94
C ASP A 66 18.88 -25.41 -0.70
N LYS A 67 18.11 -25.37 0.37
CA LYS A 67 18.49 -25.96 1.67
C LYS A 67 17.88 -27.36 1.91
N GLY A 68 16.86 -27.75 1.13
CA GLY A 68 16.15 -29.01 1.32
C GLY A 68 15.32 -29.06 2.60
N LYS A 69 14.95 -27.90 3.15
CA LYS A 69 14.11 -27.76 4.33
C LYS A 69 13.45 -26.38 4.33
N LEU A 70 12.31 -26.26 5.00
CA LEU A 70 11.65 -24.97 5.19
C LEU A 70 12.40 -24.07 6.19
N PRO A 71 12.36 -22.73 6.03
CA PRO A 71 12.91 -21.81 7.03
C PRO A 71 12.04 -21.83 8.29
N GLN A 72 12.58 -21.42 9.43
CA GLN A 72 11.84 -21.38 10.69
C GLN A 72 11.17 -20.03 10.95
N SER A 73 11.62 -18.99 10.25
CA SER A 73 11.06 -17.64 10.38
C SER A 73 11.44 -16.76 9.18
N ILE A 74 10.76 -15.61 9.07
CA ILE A 74 11.13 -14.59 8.08
C ILE A 74 12.53 -14.04 8.36
N ASP A 75 12.94 -13.95 9.63
CA ASP A 75 14.26 -13.46 10.01
C ASP A 75 15.38 -14.38 9.47
N GLU A 76 15.15 -15.69 9.45
CA GLU A 76 16.08 -16.65 8.84
C GLU A 76 16.25 -16.41 7.32
N LEU A 77 15.18 -16.03 6.61
CA LEU A 77 15.27 -15.68 5.20
C LEU A 77 16.09 -14.42 4.96
N VAL A 78 16.04 -13.45 5.86
CA VAL A 78 16.85 -12.23 5.80
C VAL A 78 18.32 -12.54 6.11
N GLU A 79 18.60 -13.32 7.14
CA GLU A 79 19.96 -13.74 7.52
C GLU A 79 20.61 -14.57 6.42
N ALA A 80 19.85 -15.46 5.79
CA ALA A 80 20.31 -16.28 4.68
C ALA A 80 20.36 -15.55 3.34
N LYS A 81 19.98 -14.26 3.30
CA LYS A 81 19.98 -13.35 2.13
C LYS A 81 19.03 -13.72 1.00
N TYR A 82 17.97 -14.46 1.28
CA TYR A 82 16.86 -14.66 0.35
C TYR A 82 15.90 -13.46 0.33
N LEU A 83 15.84 -12.72 1.44
CA LEU A 83 15.23 -11.39 1.52
C LEU A 83 16.31 -10.36 1.88
N ARG A 84 16.24 -9.18 1.29
CA ARG A 84 17.15 -8.07 1.63
C ARG A 84 16.86 -7.53 3.02
N GLU A 85 15.58 -7.37 3.33
CA GLU A 85 15.06 -6.91 4.61
C GLU A 85 13.65 -7.46 4.80
N LYS A 86 13.15 -7.42 6.03
CA LYS A 86 11.78 -7.82 6.34
C LYS A 86 10.81 -6.80 5.72
N PRO A 87 9.90 -7.22 4.82
CA PRO A 87 8.94 -6.31 4.20
C PRO A 87 8.04 -5.65 5.23
N VAL A 88 7.68 -4.39 4.97
CA VAL A 88 6.71 -3.64 5.78
C VAL A 88 5.31 -3.91 5.26
N ASP A 89 4.40 -4.32 6.14
CA ASP A 89 2.98 -4.40 5.82
C ASP A 89 2.43 -2.97 5.65
N PRO A 90 1.95 -2.58 4.47
CA PRO A 90 1.51 -1.21 4.21
C PRO A 90 0.20 -0.84 4.91
N ILE A 91 -0.54 -1.81 5.44
CA ILE A 91 -1.80 -1.58 6.15
C ILE A 91 -1.53 -1.33 7.64
N THR A 92 -0.71 -2.19 8.27
CA THR A 92 -0.34 -2.04 9.69
C THR A 92 0.84 -1.09 9.91
N GLU A 93 1.61 -0.78 8.85
CA GLU A 93 2.87 -0.02 8.86
C GLU A 93 3.95 -0.65 9.75
N LYS A 94 3.87 -1.97 9.94
CA LYS A 94 4.79 -2.76 10.77
C LYS A 94 5.49 -3.83 9.94
N THR A 95 6.61 -4.33 10.46
CA THR A 95 7.37 -5.44 9.88
C THR A 95 6.97 -6.81 10.47
N GLU A 96 5.92 -6.83 11.26
CA GLU A 96 5.38 -8.02 11.90
C GLU A 96 4.36 -8.68 10.97
N TRP A 97 4.48 -9.99 10.83
CA TRP A 97 3.62 -10.83 10.01
C TRP A 97 3.11 -12.01 10.82
N ASP A 98 1.92 -12.47 10.53
CA ASP A 98 1.42 -13.75 11.03
C ASP A 98 2.10 -14.87 10.24
N GLN A 99 2.99 -15.60 10.90
CA GLN A 99 3.79 -16.66 10.31
C GLN A 99 3.05 -17.99 10.42
N VAL A 100 2.65 -18.53 9.29
CA VAL A 100 1.95 -19.82 9.22
C VAL A 100 2.96 -20.95 9.17
N MET A 101 2.98 -21.76 10.22
CA MET A 101 3.85 -22.94 10.30
C MET A 101 3.13 -24.17 9.75
N GLY A 102 3.82 -24.98 9.00
CA GLY A 102 3.28 -26.21 8.42
C GLY A 102 4.31 -27.32 8.37
N ASP A 103 3.88 -28.49 7.94
CA ASP A 103 4.75 -29.67 7.81
C ASP A 103 5.78 -29.44 6.70
N ASP A 104 7.05 -29.74 7.01
CA ASP A 104 8.15 -29.61 6.07
C ASP A 104 8.18 -30.82 5.10
N ALA A 105 7.53 -30.62 3.94
CA ALA A 105 7.53 -31.62 2.87
C ALA A 105 8.88 -31.75 2.13
N PHE A 106 9.81 -30.83 2.33
CA PHE A 106 11.14 -30.84 1.71
C PHE A 106 12.17 -31.57 2.54
N SER A 107 11.95 -31.69 3.86
CA SER A 107 12.86 -32.38 4.77
C SER A 107 12.60 -33.89 4.78
N SER A 108 13.64 -34.67 4.57
CA SER A 108 13.58 -36.13 4.71
C SER A 108 13.46 -36.62 6.16
N GLU A 109 13.74 -35.75 7.13
CA GLU A 109 13.63 -36.04 8.55
C GLU A 109 12.29 -35.61 9.16
N GLY A 110 11.44 -34.97 8.34
CA GLY A 110 10.20 -34.34 8.79
C GLY A 110 10.49 -33.10 9.62
N GLY A 111 9.45 -32.47 10.14
CA GLY A 111 9.52 -31.27 10.95
C GLY A 111 8.46 -30.25 10.56
N GLN A 112 8.53 -29.10 11.16
CA GLN A 112 7.67 -27.96 10.81
C GLN A 112 8.56 -26.78 10.40
N GLY A 113 8.06 -25.99 9.49
CA GLY A 113 8.69 -24.76 9.04
C GLY A 113 7.69 -23.71 8.60
N LEU A 114 8.18 -22.55 8.24
CA LEU A 114 7.38 -21.48 7.71
C LEU A 114 6.91 -21.83 6.30
N VAL A 115 5.60 -21.96 6.12
CA VAL A 115 4.99 -22.30 4.82
C VAL A 115 4.33 -21.10 4.17
N ASP A 116 3.87 -20.14 4.97
CA ASP A 116 3.13 -18.99 4.46
C ASP A 116 3.18 -17.82 5.46
N VAL A 117 2.78 -16.65 5.01
CA VAL A 117 2.65 -15.46 5.86
C VAL A 117 1.34 -14.75 5.57
N LYS A 118 0.76 -14.15 6.60
CA LYS A 118 -0.48 -13.38 6.48
C LYS A 118 -0.32 -12.02 7.12
N SER A 119 -1.14 -11.06 6.67
CA SER A 119 -1.21 -9.75 7.31
C SER A 119 -1.86 -9.85 8.70
N LEU A 120 -1.32 -9.10 9.66
CA LEU A 120 -1.93 -8.87 10.96
C LEU A 120 -2.96 -7.73 10.94
N ALA A 121 -3.25 -7.15 9.78
CA ALA A 121 -4.23 -6.10 9.63
C ALA A 121 -5.64 -6.61 9.93
N GLU A 122 -6.39 -5.80 10.66
CA GLU A 122 -7.81 -6.02 10.90
C GLU A 122 -8.64 -5.32 9.82
N GLY A 123 -9.82 -5.88 9.50
CA GLY A 123 -10.74 -5.35 8.51
C GLY A 123 -10.68 -6.06 7.17
N GLU A 124 -11.27 -5.40 6.18
CA GLU A 124 -11.45 -5.92 4.83
C GLU A 124 -10.83 -4.97 3.81
N ASP A 125 -10.43 -5.53 2.67
CA ASP A 125 -9.94 -4.75 1.54
C ASP A 125 -11.07 -4.04 0.79
N SER A 126 -10.73 -3.31 -0.26
CA SER A 126 -11.66 -2.59 -1.12
C SER A 126 -12.69 -3.50 -1.84
N ASP A 127 -12.43 -4.81 -1.90
CA ASP A 127 -13.28 -5.83 -2.50
C ASP A 127 -14.09 -6.63 -1.44
N GLY A 128 -13.92 -6.31 -0.15
CA GLY A 128 -14.60 -6.98 0.97
C GLY A 128 -13.95 -8.29 1.41
N LYS A 129 -12.69 -8.53 1.04
CA LYS A 129 -11.91 -9.69 1.51
C LYS A 129 -11.14 -9.32 2.78
N PRO A 130 -11.24 -10.12 3.86
CA PRO A 130 -10.46 -9.88 5.07
C PRO A 130 -8.95 -9.89 4.81
N TYR A 131 -8.19 -8.94 5.37
CA TYR A 131 -6.73 -8.87 5.21
C TYR A 131 -6.00 -10.11 5.73
N LYS A 132 -6.51 -10.76 6.75
CA LYS A 132 -5.97 -12.01 7.30
C LYS A 132 -6.11 -13.23 6.37
N ASP A 133 -6.83 -13.09 5.26
CA ASP A 133 -7.01 -14.14 4.25
C ASP A 133 -6.13 -13.92 3.02
N TYR A 134 -5.21 -12.98 3.13
CA TYR A 134 -4.19 -12.72 2.13
C TYR A 134 -3.02 -13.65 2.30
#